data_8310f7a9c21b954f97079c4ee0b36556
#
_entry.id   8310f7a9c21b954f97079c4ee0b36556
#
_cell.length_a   1.000
_cell.length_b   1.000
_cell.length_c   1.000
_cell.angle_alpha   90.00
_cell.angle_beta   90.00
_cell.angle_gamma   90.00
#
_symmetry.space_group_name_H-M   'P 1'
#
loop_
_entity.id
_entity.type
_entity.pdbx_description
1 polymer ?
#
loop_
_entity_poly.entity_id
_entity_poly.type
_entity_poly.pdbx_seq_one_letter_code
_entity_poly.pdbx_strand_id
1 'polypeptide(L)'
;MADEKKRLIRVRTQKSANFSRDGEGKKKKLKKTWRRPRGLHNKQRLQKKAKGPLPTPGYGSPVAVRGMHPSGFRDILVFNPGDLDALDPDQDAIRIGGSVGDRKRVLIQEKAVSAGLKILNPKEIRRAVEEDAEDD
;
A
#
# COMPACT_ATOMS: atom_id res chain seq x y z
N MET A 1 -5.34 -11.14 -20.36
CA MET A 1 -4.33 -10.53 -19.43
C MET A 1 -4.96 -9.83 -18.24
N ALA A 2 -5.95 -8.94 -18.39
CA ALA A 2 -6.57 -8.23 -17.26
C ALA A 2 -7.24 -9.17 -16.23
N ASP A 3 -7.93 -10.20 -16.67
CA ASP A 3 -8.63 -11.14 -15.78
C ASP A 3 -7.67 -12.05 -15.02
N GLU A 4 -6.57 -12.45 -15.65
CA GLU A 4 -5.53 -13.20 -14.97
C GLU A 4 -4.85 -12.34 -13.85
N LYS A 5 -4.56 -11.08 -14.13
CA LYS A 5 -4.04 -10.14 -13.13
C LYS A 5 -5.00 -9.98 -11.96
N LYS A 6 -6.30 -9.81 -12.21
CA LYS A 6 -7.34 -9.75 -11.16
C LYS A 6 -7.39 -11.04 -10.34
N ARG A 7 -7.31 -12.19 -10.98
CA ARG A 7 -7.25 -13.50 -10.31
C ARG A 7 -6.04 -13.60 -9.39
N LEU A 8 -4.85 -13.22 -9.87
CA LEU A 8 -3.62 -13.28 -9.09
C LEU A 8 -3.63 -12.32 -7.89
N ILE A 9 -4.24 -11.13 -8.04
CA ILE A 9 -4.43 -10.19 -6.93
C ILE A 9 -5.36 -10.80 -5.87
N ARG A 10 -6.46 -11.44 -6.28
CA ARG A 10 -7.36 -12.16 -5.37
C ARG A 10 -6.64 -13.27 -4.63
N VAL A 11 -5.84 -14.09 -5.33
CA VAL A 11 -5.02 -15.15 -4.72
C VAL A 11 -4.04 -14.56 -3.71
N ARG A 12 -3.38 -13.45 -4.03
CA ARG A 12 -2.47 -12.75 -3.10
C ARG A 12 -3.20 -12.32 -1.83
N THR A 13 -4.40 -11.75 -1.95
CA THR A 13 -5.20 -11.29 -0.81
C THR A 13 -5.67 -12.46 0.06
N GLN A 14 -6.12 -13.55 -0.55
CA GLN A 14 -6.56 -14.75 0.17
C GLN A 14 -5.44 -15.50 0.88
N LYS A 15 -4.23 -15.51 0.31
CA LYS A 15 -3.04 -16.16 0.90
C LYS A 15 -2.27 -15.26 1.89
N SER A 16 -2.74 -14.05 2.13
CA SER A 16 -2.12 -13.14 3.09
C SER A 16 -2.30 -13.70 4.51
N ALA A 17 -1.24 -14.34 5.04
CA ALA A 17 -1.22 -14.82 6.41
C ALA A 17 -0.70 -13.74 7.37
N ASN A 18 -1.30 -13.64 8.52
CA ASN A 18 -0.80 -12.80 9.61
C ASN A 18 0.05 -13.65 10.55
N PHE A 19 1.33 -13.31 10.67
CA PHE A 19 2.27 -14.01 11.53
C PHE A 19 2.40 -13.26 12.86
N SER A 20 2.00 -13.91 13.94
CA SER A 20 2.12 -13.41 15.29
C SER A 20 3.13 -14.22 16.12
N ARG A 21 3.86 -13.53 17.02
CA ARG A 21 4.77 -14.21 17.94
C ARG A 21 4.02 -15.02 18.99
N ASP A 22 4.61 -16.12 19.43
CA ASP A 22 4.02 -16.92 20.51
C ASP A 22 3.86 -16.10 21.81
N GLY A 23 2.67 -16.16 22.41
CA GLY A 23 2.33 -15.41 23.62
C GLY A 23 1.83 -13.97 23.39
N GLU A 24 1.72 -13.51 22.15
CA GLU A 24 1.05 -12.25 21.81
C GLU A 24 -0.41 -12.28 22.30
N GLY A 25 -0.88 -11.15 22.81
CA GLY A 25 -2.21 -11.01 23.39
C GLY A 25 -2.36 -11.57 24.81
N LYS A 26 -1.52 -12.54 25.24
CA LYS A 26 -1.52 -13.08 26.60
C LYS A 26 -0.66 -12.27 27.57
N LYS A 27 0.36 -11.60 27.07
CA LYS A 27 1.33 -10.85 27.89
C LYS A 27 1.40 -9.39 27.42
N LYS A 28 0.99 -8.43 28.24
CA LYS A 28 1.03 -6.99 27.94
C LYS A 28 2.42 -6.47 27.51
N LYS A 29 3.50 -7.08 28.00
CA LYS A 29 4.89 -6.72 27.66
C LYS A 29 5.29 -7.03 26.21
N LEU A 30 4.55 -7.91 25.53
CA LEU A 30 4.92 -8.33 24.19
C LEU A 30 4.26 -7.43 23.14
N LYS A 31 5.11 -6.69 22.40
CA LYS A 31 4.65 -5.90 21.26
C LYS A 31 4.17 -6.82 20.13
N LYS A 32 3.19 -6.37 19.36
CA LYS A 32 2.61 -7.05 18.20
C LYS A 32 3.58 -7.04 17.00
N THR A 33 4.74 -7.63 17.18
CA THR A 33 5.77 -7.72 16.16
C THR A 33 6.20 -9.16 16.03
N TRP A 34 6.25 -9.69 14.81
CA TRP A 34 6.73 -11.04 14.57
C TRP A 34 8.14 -11.26 15.13
N ARG A 35 8.31 -12.36 15.84
CA ARG A 35 9.61 -12.89 16.24
C ARG A 35 9.60 -14.41 16.05
N ARG A 36 10.66 -14.94 15.42
CA ARG A 36 10.79 -16.39 15.23
C ARG A 36 10.92 -17.10 16.58
N PRO A 37 10.13 -18.14 16.85
CA PRO A 37 10.26 -18.91 18.08
C PRO A 37 11.57 -19.68 18.13
N ARG A 38 12.31 -19.59 19.27
CA ARG A 38 13.64 -20.22 19.44
C ARG A 38 13.67 -21.21 20.59
N GLY A 39 12.71 -21.19 21.52
CA GLY A 39 12.69 -22.07 22.69
C GLY A 39 12.62 -23.54 22.30
N LEU A 40 13.35 -24.42 23.03
CA LEU A 40 13.39 -25.86 22.80
C LEU A 40 12.02 -26.51 22.77
N HIS A 41 11.13 -26.15 23.70
CA HIS A 41 9.79 -26.70 23.83
C HIS A 41 8.70 -25.83 23.20
N ASN A 42 9.06 -24.83 22.40
CA ASN A 42 8.08 -23.96 21.80
C ASN A 42 7.26 -24.71 20.74
N LYS A 43 5.94 -24.85 21.00
CA LYS A 43 5.02 -25.62 20.15
C LYS A 43 4.83 -24.98 18.77
N GLN A 44 4.96 -23.66 18.65
CA GLN A 44 4.92 -22.97 17.37
C GLN A 44 6.17 -23.30 16.53
N ARG A 45 7.36 -23.37 17.15
CA ARG A 45 8.59 -23.82 16.48
C ARG A 45 8.46 -25.25 15.95
N LEU A 46 7.83 -26.11 16.72
CA LEU A 46 7.55 -27.49 16.35
C LEU A 46 6.37 -27.64 15.37
N GLN A 47 5.82 -26.55 14.90
CA GLN A 47 4.70 -26.49 13.94
C GLN A 47 3.49 -27.35 14.37
N LYS A 48 3.18 -27.39 15.67
CA LYS A 48 2.01 -28.09 16.17
C LYS A 48 0.75 -27.43 15.62
N LYS A 49 -0.19 -28.24 15.10
CA LYS A 49 -1.40 -27.80 14.37
C LYS A 49 -2.25 -26.75 15.12
N ALA A 50 -2.26 -26.79 16.47
CA ALA A 50 -2.97 -25.85 17.31
C ALA A 50 -2.28 -24.47 17.47
N LYS A 51 -1.11 -24.26 16.87
CA LYS A 51 -0.34 -23.01 16.95
C LYS A 51 -0.33 -22.28 15.63
N GLY A 52 -0.10 -20.95 15.69
CA GLY A 52 -0.01 -20.13 14.49
C GLY A 52 1.09 -20.57 13.53
N PRO A 53 0.93 -20.31 12.23
CA PRO A 53 1.89 -20.69 11.21
C PRO A 53 3.21 -19.93 11.35
N LEU A 54 4.27 -20.52 10.80
CA LEU A 54 5.57 -19.86 10.59
C LEU A 54 5.67 -19.34 9.16
N PRO A 55 6.37 -18.21 8.91
CA PRO A 55 6.68 -17.77 7.56
C PRO A 55 7.46 -18.85 6.81
N THR A 56 6.94 -19.29 5.67
CA THR A 56 7.56 -20.23 4.75
C THR A 56 7.48 -19.70 3.32
N PRO A 57 8.31 -20.18 2.37
CA PRO A 57 8.27 -19.71 0.97
C PRO A 57 6.89 -19.81 0.30
N GLY A 58 6.04 -20.78 0.71
CA GLY A 58 4.70 -20.97 0.17
C GLY A 58 3.72 -19.82 0.43
N TYR A 59 4.01 -18.94 1.39
CA TYR A 59 3.22 -17.72 1.66
C TYR A 59 3.61 -16.55 0.76
N GLY A 60 4.62 -16.69 -0.09
CA GLY A 60 5.02 -15.65 -1.03
C GLY A 60 3.90 -15.26 -2.00
N SER A 61 3.80 -13.97 -2.31
CA SER A 61 2.87 -13.48 -3.33
C SER A 61 3.31 -13.91 -4.73
N PRO A 62 2.37 -14.15 -5.68
CA PRO A 62 2.70 -14.41 -7.07
C PRO A 62 3.61 -13.31 -7.64
N VAL A 63 4.63 -13.69 -8.39
CA VAL A 63 5.66 -12.77 -8.89
C VAL A 63 5.05 -11.63 -9.71
N ALA A 64 4.11 -11.94 -10.59
CA ALA A 64 3.47 -10.99 -11.50
C ALA A 64 2.69 -9.86 -10.80
N VAL A 65 2.26 -10.05 -9.55
CA VAL A 65 1.49 -9.04 -8.79
C VAL A 65 2.17 -8.62 -7.49
N ARG A 66 3.42 -9.06 -7.32
CA ARG A 66 4.20 -8.70 -6.13
C ARG A 66 4.53 -7.21 -6.16
N GLY A 67 4.32 -6.52 -5.05
CA GLY A 67 4.58 -5.07 -4.94
C GLY A 67 3.49 -4.16 -5.54
N MET A 68 2.53 -4.68 -6.30
CA MET A 68 1.44 -3.86 -6.84
C MET A 68 0.46 -3.42 -5.74
N HIS A 69 -0.18 -2.29 -5.96
CA HIS A 69 -1.32 -1.87 -5.13
C HIS A 69 -2.48 -2.88 -5.27
N PRO A 70 -3.36 -3.07 -4.26
CA PRO A 70 -4.53 -3.96 -4.36
C PRO A 70 -5.46 -3.68 -5.54
N SER A 71 -5.49 -2.45 -6.03
CA SER A 71 -6.24 -2.07 -7.24
C SER A 71 -5.65 -2.59 -8.56
N GLY A 72 -4.45 -3.20 -8.52
CA GLY A 72 -3.79 -3.77 -9.69
C GLY A 72 -2.86 -2.83 -10.45
N PHE A 73 -2.66 -1.62 -9.96
CA PHE A 73 -1.71 -0.65 -10.51
C PHE A 73 -0.35 -0.73 -9.79
N ARG A 74 0.71 -0.33 -10.47
CA ARG A 74 2.00 -0.07 -9.82
C ARG A 74 1.88 1.23 -9.03
N ASP A 75 2.30 1.23 -7.78
CA ASP A 75 2.27 2.40 -6.89
C ASP A 75 3.56 3.19 -7.05
N ILE A 76 3.47 4.36 -7.67
CA ILE A 76 4.62 5.23 -7.96
C ILE A 76 4.55 6.48 -7.11
N LEU A 77 5.62 6.74 -6.36
CA LEU A 77 5.75 7.91 -5.52
C LEU A 77 6.17 9.12 -6.36
N VAL A 78 5.41 10.22 -6.25
CA VAL A 78 5.59 11.45 -7.04
C VAL A 78 5.81 12.63 -6.11
N PHE A 79 6.78 13.47 -6.45
CA PHE A 79 7.12 14.71 -5.73
C PHE A 79 6.97 15.97 -6.57
N ASN A 80 7.01 15.84 -7.90
CA ASN A 80 6.94 16.95 -8.83
C ASN A 80 5.95 16.67 -9.97
N PRO A 81 5.35 17.71 -10.58
CA PRO A 81 4.47 17.52 -11.74
C PRO A 81 5.17 16.91 -12.97
N GLY A 82 6.51 17.09 -13.10
CA GLY A 82 7.30 16.49 -14.19
C GLY A 82 7.45 14.98 -14.09
N ASP A 83 7.33 14.43 -12.88
CA ASP A 83 7.43 12.97 -12.66
C ASP A 83 6.27 12.20 -13.32
N LEU A 84 5.19 12.90 -13.71
CA LEU A 84 4.01 12.30 -14.33
C LEU A 84 4.19 12.00 -15.83
N ASP A 85 5.11 12.67 -16.51
CA ASP A 85 5.24 12.61 -17.97
C ASP A 85 5.73 11.25 -18.48
N ALA A 86 6.36 10.46 -17.61
CA ALA A 86 6.89 9.13 -17.92
C ALA A 86 5.98 7.97 -17.48
N LEU A 87 4.75 8.26 -17.03
CA LEU A 87 3.85 7.25 -16.43
C LEU A 87 2.76 6.79 -17.39
N ASP A 88 2.46 5.48 -17.35
CA ASP A 88 1.42 4.86 -18.15
C ASP A 88 0.08 4.82 -17.37
N PRO A 89 -0.99 5.48 -17.84
CA PRO A 89 -2.27 5.52 -17.14
C PRO A 89 -2.92 4.15 -16.97
N ASP A 90 -2.63 3.19 -17.84
CA ASP A 90 -3.20 1.83 -17.77
C ASP A 90 -2.51 0.93 -16.73
N GLN A 91 -1.27 1.23 -16.37
CA GLN A 91 -0.48 0.37 -15.48
C GLN A 91 -0.12 1.04 -14.17
N ASP A 92 -0.02 2.36 -14.14
CA ASP A 92 0.52 3.11 -13.03
C ASP A 92 -0.57 3.85 -12.25
N ALA A 93 -0.37 3.94 -10.94
CA ALA A 93 -1.13 4.81 -10.07
C ALA A 93 -0.16 5.63 -9.23
N ILE A 94 -0.47 6.89 -9.05
CA ILE A 94 0.40 7.81 -8.35
C ILE A 94 0.06 7.92 -6.87
N ARG A 95 1.09 8.04 -6.08
CA ARG A 95 1.03 8.42 -4.67
C ARG A 95 1.85 9.68 -4.46
N ILE A 96 1.19 10.76 -4.08
CA ILE A 96 1.84 12.05 -3.83
C ILE A 96 2.56 11.98 -2.48
N GLY A 97 3.84 12.34 -2.45
CA GLY A 97 4.67 12.32 -1.26
C GLY A 97 4.09 13.18 -0.13
N GLY A 98 4.28 12.76 1.14
CA GLY A 98 3.77 13.49 2.30
C GLY A 98 4.44 14.86 2.52
N SER A 99 5.67 15.02 2.05
CA SER A 99 6.41 16.28 2.13
C SER A 99 6.04 17.29 1.04
N VAL A 100 5.18 16.91 0.08
CA VAL A 100 4.70 17.83 -0.97
C VAL A 100 3.68 18.78 -0.38
N GLY A 101 3.97 20.08 -0.45
CA GLY A 101 3.07 21.15 0.01
C GLY A 101 1.80 21.26 -0.84
N ASP A 102 0.75 21.88 -0.28
CA ASP A 102 -0.57 21.91 -0.89
C ASP A 102 -0.58 22.58 -2.28
N ARG A 103 0.20 23.63 -2.49
CA ARG A 103 0.33 24.31 -3.79
C ARG A 103 0.83 23.36 -4.90
N LYS A 104 1.91 22.63 -4.66
CA LYS A 104 2.40 21.62 -5.60
C LYS A 104 1.44 20.43 -5.74
N ARG A 105 0.78 20.06 -4.67
CA ARG A 105 -0.18 18.96 -4.65
C ARG A 105 -1.36 19.21 -5.57
N VAL A 106 -1.90 20.43 -5.58
CA VAL A 106 -2.96 20.84 -6.52
C VAL A 106 -2.49 20.62 -7.96
N LEU A 107 -1.33 21.18 -8.32
CA LEU A 107 -0.78 21.07 -9.68
C LEU A 107 -0.57 19.60 -10.10
N ILE A 108 -0.06 18.75 -9.19
CA ILE A 108 0.12 17.33 -9.46
C ILE A 108 -1.24 16.65 -9.66
N GLN A 109 -2.24 16.95 -8.83
CA GLN A 109 -3.56 16.35 -8.95
C GLN A 109 -4.26 16.76 -10.24
N GLU A 110 -4.23 18.04 -10.61
CA GLU A 110 -4.81 18.53 -11.86
C GLU A 110 -4.14 17.89 -13.08
N LYS A 111 -2.81 17.86 -13.12
CA LYS A 111 -2.06 17.21 -14.20
C LYS A 111 -2.30 15.70 -14.26
N ALA A 112 -2.43 15.03 -13.12
CA ALA A 112 -2.71 13.60 -13.08
C ALA A 112 -4.12 13.27 -13.60
N VAL A 113 -5.12 14.08 -13.27
CA VAL A 113 -6.48 13.93 -13.78
C VAL A 113 -6.51 14.16 -15.29
N SER A 114 -5.84 15.19 -15.81
CA SER A 114 -5.76 15.45 -17.25
C SER A 114 -5.04 14.34 -18.01
N ALA A 115 -4.05 13.69 -17.40
CA ALA A 115 -3.34 12.54 -17.95
C ALA A 115 -4.09 11.18 -17.75
N GLY A 116 -5.25 11.16 -17.09
CA GLY A 116 -6.01 9.94 -16.80
C GLY A 116 -5.37 9.02 -15.76
N LEU A 117 -4.37 9.50 -14.99
CA LEU A 117 -3.67 8.73 -13.98
C LEU A 117 -4.51 8.59 -12.69
N LYS A 118 -4.51 7.40 -12.12
CA LYS A 118 -5.19 7.13 -10.85
C LYS A 118 -4.39 7.66 -9.67
N ILE A 119 -5.01 8.51 -8.85
CA ILE A 119 -4.42 9.03 -7.62
C ILE A 119 -4.83 8.15 -6.44
N LEU A 120 -3.87 7.61 -5.68
CA LEU A 120 -4.11 6.72 -4.54
C LEU A 120 -4.41 7.47 -3.24
N ASN A 121 -3.93 8.71 -3.12
CA ASN A 121 -4.10 9.55 -1.92
C ASN A 121 -4.55 10.99 -2.29
N PRO A 122 -5.69 11.15 -2.98
CA PRO A 122 -6.20 12.48 -3.27
C PRO A 122 -6.50 13.21 -1.95
N LYS A 123 -6.31 14.52 -1.96
CA LYS A 123 -6.65 15.41 -0.84
C LYS A 123 -7.48 16.56 -1.38
N GLU A 124 -8.64 16.78 -0.79
CA GLU A 124 -9.40 17.99 -1.03
C GLU A 124 -8.63 19.17 -0.41
N ILE A 125 -8.14 20.05 -1.26
CA ILE A 125 -7.47 21.26 -0.84
C ILE A 125 -8.51 22.36 -0.96
N ARG A 126 -8.93 22.91 0.17
CA ARG A 126 -9.75 24.12 0.18
C ARG A 126 -8.90 25.21 -0.48
N ARG A 127 -9.29 25.65 -1.68
CA ARG A 127 -8.79 26.91 -2.21
C ARG A 127 -9.31 27.96 -1.24
N ALA A 128 -8.44 28.76 -0.67
CA ALA A 128 -8.88 30.04 -0.11
C ALA A 128 -9.57 30.74 -1.29
N VAL A 129 -10.87 30.93 -1.16
CA VAL A 129 -11.60 31.83 -2.05
C VAL A 129 -10.96 33.16 -1.75
N GLU A 130 -10.16 33.68 -2.65
CA GLU A 130 -9.84 35.09 -2.69
C GLU A 130 -11.20 35.74 -2.96
N GLU A 131 -11.83 36.19 -1.89
CA GLU A 131 -12.85 37.22 -1.96
C GLU A 131 -12.10 38.47 -2.42
N ASP A 132 -12.02 38.62 -3.75
CA ASP A 132 -11.82 39.94 -4.31
C ASP A 132 -13.03 40.76 -3.88
N ALA A 133 -12.83 41.49 -2.78
CA ALA A 133 -13.70 42.57 -2.41
C ALA A 133 -13.59 43.59 -3.55
N GLU A 134 -14.55 43.57 -4.45
CA GLU A 134 -14.95 44.74 -5.21
C GLU A 134 -15.59 45.70 -4.20
N ASP A 135 -14.78 46.57 -3.65
CA ASP A 135 -15.26 47.84 -3.08
C ASP A 135 -15.11 48.92 -4.14
N ASP A 136 -16.25 49.29 -4.61
CA ASP A 136 -16.51 50.52 -5.31
C ASP A 136 -16.97 51.62 -4.31
#